data_e1dd5e13eece6a2bf254c872bb933a5c
#
_entry.id   e1dd5e13eece6a2bf254c872bb933a5c
#
_cell.length_a   1.000
_cell.length_b   1.000
_cell.length_c   1.000
_cell.angle_alpha   90.00
_cell.angle_beta   90.00
_cell.angle_gamma   90.00
#
_symmetry.space_group_name_H-M   'P 1'
#
loop_
_entity.id
_entity.type
_entity.pdbx_description
1 polymer ?
#
loop_
_entity_poly.entity_id
_entity_poly.type
_entity_poly.pdbx_seq_one_letter_code
_entity_poly.pdbx_strand_id
1 'polypeptide(L)'
;MCSAVYSKYKHKAAMAFWFISHIVSAIYTLYWDLINDWGLLKRESKNFLLRDELIYGHGLTNWIYYIAMIEDTILRFAWLVHYFLKTSVWQSAMGHAILTTIFGLLEIIRRFVWNFFRLENEHLNNCGEFRAVRDISIAPLE
;
A
#
# COMPACT_ATOMS: atom_id res chain seq x y z
N MET A 1 -13.91 -25.37 36.97
CA MET A 1 -12.76 -24.45 36.93
C MET A 1 -11.90 -24.60 35.68
N CYS A 2 -11.59 -25.80 35.19
CA CYS A 2 -10.78 -26.01 33.96
C CYS A 2 -11.40 -25.49 32.66
N SER A 3 -12.73 -25.56 32.47
CA SER A 3 -13.37 -25.12 31.23
C SER A 3 -13.30 -23.60 30.97
N ALA A 4 -13.41 -22.79 32.01
CA ALA A 4 -13.30 -21.35 31.92
C ALA A 4 -11.85 -20.88 31.62
N VAL A 5 -10.85 -21.57 32.17
CA VAL A 5 -9.44 -21.32 31.86
C VAL A 5 -9.14 -21.70 30.42
N TYR A 6 -9.60 -22.85 29.95
CA TYR A 6 -9.43 -23.30 28.55
C TYR A 6 -10.09 -22.34 27.54
N SER A 7 -11.32 -21.88 27.81
CA SER A 7 -12.02 -20.88 27.01
C SER A 7 -11.24 -19.57 26.90
N LYS A 8 -10.68 -19.10 28.02
CA LYS A 8 -9.88 -17.86 28.09
C LYS A 8 -8.57 -17.96 27.29
N TYR A 9 -7.88 -19.12 27.33
CA TYR A 9 -6.68 -19.37 26.54
C TYR A 9 -6.98 -19.45 25.04
N LYS A 10 -8.05 -20.15 24.66
CA LYS A 10 -8.51 -20.26 23.27
C LYS A 10 -8.84 -18.88 22.68
N HIS A 11 -9.45 -18.00 23.48
CA HIS A 11 -9.78 -16.64 23.03
C HIS A 11 -8.54 -15.77 22.84
N LYS A 12 -7.56 -15.86 23.74
CA LYS A 12 -6.28 -15.14 23.61
C LYS A 12 -5.46 -15.63 22.41
N ALA A 13 -5.40 -16.94 22.19
CA ALA A 13 -4.71 -17.51 21.04
C ALA A 13 -5.36 -17.09 19.70
N ALA A 14 -6.69 -17.08 19.63
CA ALA A 14 -7.42 -16.61 18.45
C ALA A 14 -7.17 -15.11 18.19
N MET A 15 -7.14 -14.27 19.23
CA MET A 15 -6.80 -12.85 19.09
C MET A 15 -5.36 -12.65 18.60
N ALA A 16 -4.40 -13.37 19.18
CA ALA A 16 -3.01 -13.30 18.76
C ALA A 16 -2.84 -13.70 17.28
N PHE A 17 -3.47 -14.79 16.87
CA PHE A 17 -3.48 -15.24 15.50
C PHE A 17 -4.09 -14.18 14.55
N TRP A 18 -5.19 -13.57 14.95
CA TRP A 18 -5.84 -12.50 14.20
C TRP A 18 -4.90 -11.30 13.99
N PHE A 19 -4.23 -10.81 15.07
CA PHE A 19 -3.27 -9.71 14.95
C PHE A 19 -2.07 -10.07 14.06
N ILE A 20 -1.48 -11.25 14.26
CA ILE A 20 -0.33 -11.70 13.47
C ILE A 20 -0.70 -11.78 11.99
N SER A 21 -1.84 -12.37 11.66
CA SER A 21 -2.28 -12.49 10.26
C SER A 21 -2.53 -11.11 9.61
N HIS A 22 -3.07 -10.14 10.35
CA HIS A 22 -3.25 -8.78 9.86
C HIS A 22 -1.93 -8.05 9.65
N ILE A 23 -0.96 -8.22 10.55
CA ILE A 23 0.38 -7.63 10.40
C ILE A 23 1.09 -8.23 9.18
N VAL A 24 1.09 -9.55 9.05
CA VAL A 24 1.71 -10.24 7.89
C VAL A 24 1.05 -9.79 6.59
N SER A 25 -0.28 -9.72 6.55
CA SER A 25 -1.02 -9.23 5.39
C SER A 25 -0.67 -7.78 5.05
N ALA A 26 -0.59 -6.89 6.06
CA ALA A 26 -0.25 -5.48 5.86
C ALA A 26 1.17 -5.31 5.30
N ILE A 27 2.16 -6.06 5.83
CA ILE A 27 3.55 -6.02 5.36
C ILE A 27 3.64 -6.55 3.92
N TYR A 28 2.99 -7.69 3.64
CA TYR A 28 3.01 -8.30 2.32
C TYR A 28 2.39 -7.38 1.25
N THR A 29 1.23 -6.78 1.55
CA THR A 29 0.56 -5.88 0.61
C THR A 29 1.33 -4.57 0.44
N LEU A 30 1.95 -4.02 1.50
CA LEU A 30 2.84 -2.86 1.40
C LEU A 30 4.04 -3.15 0.48
N TYR A 31 4.68 -4.30 0.69
CA TYR A 31 5.77 -4.76 -0.18
C TYR A 31 5.32 -4.85 -1.65
N TRP A 32 4.13 -5.41 -1.89
CA TRP A 32 3.57 -5.54 -3.24
C TRP A 32 3.32 -4.18 -3.89
N ASP A 33 2.69 -3.25 -3.16
CA ASP A 33 2.40 -1.91 -3.65
C ASP A 33 3.67 -1.16 -4.05
N LEU A 34 4.69 -1.15 -3.19
CA LEU A 34 5.92 -0.39 -3.45
C LEU A 34 6.78 -0.98 -4.57
N ILE A 35 6.90 -2.30 -4.64
CA ILE A 35 7.84 -2.96 -5.57
C ILE A 35 7.15 -3.32 -6.89
N ASN A 36 5.98 -3.97 -6.84
CA ASN A 36 5.33 -4.45 -8.05
C ASN A 36 4.44 -3.38 -8.69
N ASP A 37 3.61 -2.70 -7.89
CA ASP A 37 2.64 -1.76 -8.43
C ASP A 37 3.27 -0.39 -8.75
N TRP A 38 4.19 0.10 -7.92
CA TRP A 38 4.87 1.37 -8.16
C TRP A 38 6.25 1.25 -8.79
N GLY A 39 6.85 0.04 -8.79
CA GLY A 39 8.18 -0.22 -9.36
C GLY A 39 9.30 0.53 -8.65
N LEU A 40 9.11 0.85 -7.37
CA LEU A 40 10.07 1.58 -6.53
C LEU A 40 11.03 0.62 -5.80
N LEU A 41 11.82 1.13 -4.86
CA LEU A 41 12.81 0.42 -4.06
C LEU A 41 13.90 -0.29 -4.90
N LYS A 42 14.23 0.23 -6.09
CA LYS A 42 15.33 -0.26 -6.91
C LYS A 42 16.66 0.24 -6.33
N ARG A 43 17.52 -0.70 -5.90
CA ARG A 43 18.82 -0.38 -5.30
C ARG A 43 19.86 0.12 -6.31
N GLU A 44 19.70 -0.22 -7.57
CA GLU A 44 20.65 0.10 -8.65
C GLU A 44 20.35 1.43 -9.35
N SER A 45 19.27 2.12 -8.96
CA SER A 45 18.89 3.38 -9.58
C SER A 45 19.76 4.55 -9.10
N LYS A 46 19.89 5.57 -9.95
CA LYS A 46 20.57 6.83 -9.61
C LYS A 46 19.86 7.60 -8.49
N ASN A 47 18.56 7.41 -8.36
CA ASN A 47 17.73 8.00 -7.31
C ASN A 47 17.59 7.01 -6.15
N PHE A 48 17.94 7.42 -4.94
CA PHE A 48 17.87 6.56 -3.76
C PHE A 48 16.48 5.96 -3.58
N LEU A 49 16.37 4.62 -3.62
CA LEU A 49 15.11 3.85 -3.48
C LEU A 49 13.98 4.18 -4.47
N LEU A 50 14.26 4.96 -5.51
CA LEU A 50 13.31 5.25 -6.58
C LEU A 50 13.79 4.57 -7.87
N ARG A 51 12.99 4.61 -8.93
CA ARG A 51 13.38 4.20 -10.28
C ARG A 51 14.10 5.33 -11.02
N ASP A 52 14.80 5.02 -12.11
CA ASP A 52 15.54 6.01 -12.88
C ASP A 52 14.62 6.95 -13.68
N GLU A 53 13.54 6.41 -14.23
CA GLU A 53 12.55 7.16 -14.98
C GLU A 53 11.34 7.49 -14.09
N LEU A 54 11.13 8.77 -13.82
CA LEU A 54 10.04 9.32 -13.04
C LEU A 54 9.28 10.33 -13.87
N ILE A 55 7.98 10.16 -14.06
CA ILE A 55 7.17 11.11 -14.85
C ILE A 55 6.96 12.40 -14.06
N TYR A 56 6.66 12.28 -12.77
CA TYR A 56 6.39 13.42 -11.88
C TYR A 56 7.65 13.92 -11.15
N GLY A 57 8.78 13.24 -11.30
CA GLY A 57 10.03 13.54 -10.60
C GLY A 57 11.06 14.21 -11.49
N HIS A 58 10.92 15.50 -11.76
CA HIS A 58 11.99 16.29 -12.36
C HIS A 58 12.71 17.09 -11.26
N GLY A 59 13.88 16.63 -10.86
CA GLY A 59 14.77 17.32 -9.92
C GLY A 59 14.21 17.42 -8.49
N LEU A 60 13.69 18.57 -8.09
CA LEU A 60 13.22 18.84 -6.72
C LEU A 60 11.91 18.12 -6.35
N THR A 61 11.24 17.46 -7.28
CA THR A 61 9.91 16.88 -7.05
C THR A 61 9.93 15.40 -6.63
N ASN A 62 11.13 14.78 -6.55
CA ASN A 62 11.29 13.39 -6.14
C ASN A 62 10.71 13.08 -4.74
N TRP A 63 10.60 14.09 -3.88
CA TRP A 63 10.04 13.94 -2.54
C TRP A 63 8.56 13.53 -2.52
N ILE A 64 7.80 13.76 -3.60
CA ILE A 64 6.41 13.31 -3.73
C ILE A 64 6.31 11.79 -3.61
N TYR A 65 7.25 11.05 -4.20
CA TYR A 65 7.28 9.58 -4.09
C TYR A 65 7.55 9.11 -2.66
N TYR A 66 8.46 9.79 -1.95
CA TYR A 66 8.71 9.45 -0.54
C TYR A 66 7.51 9.76 0.34
N ILE A 67 6.80 10.87 0.11
CA ILE A 67 5.56 11.20 0.82
C ILE A 67 4.51 10.13 0.55
N ALA A 68 4.32 9.72 -0.69
CA ALA A 68 3.36 8.66 -1.04
C ALA A 68 3.71 7.32 -0.37
N MET A 69 5.00 6.93 -0.33
CA MET A 69 5.43 5.72 0.38
C MET A 69 5.14 5.80 1.88
N ILE A 70 5.37 6.95 2.50
CA ILE A 70 5.08 7.18 3.92
C ILE A 70 3.57 7.16 4.16
N GLU A 71 2.80 7.83 3.31
CA GLU A 71 1.34 7.89 3.38
C GLU A 71 0.73 6.49 3.28
N ASP A 72 1.10 5.71 2.26
CA ASP A 72 0.61 4.33 2.09
C ASP A 72 0.99 3.47 3.31
N THR A 73 2.22 3.60 3.82
CA THR A 73 2.67 2.88 5.02
C THR A 73 1.82 3.24 6.24
N ILE A 74 1.62 4.51 6.53
CA ILE A 74 0.86 4.97 7.70
C ILE A 74 -0.60 4.51 7.60
N LEU A 75 -1.23 4.72 6.44
CA LEU A 75 -2.64 4.38 6.26
C LEU A 75 -2.87 2.86 6.22
N ARG A 76 -1.89 2.07 5.77
CA ARG A 76 -1.95 0.61 5.81
C ARG A 76 -1.98 0.06 7.24
N PHE A 77 -1.34 0.75 8.19
CA PHE A 77 -1.37 0.39 9.61
C PHE A 77 -2.42 1.16 10.42
N ALA A 78 -3.23 2.03 9.79
CA ALA A 78 -4.26 2.81 10.45
C ALA A 78 -5.33 1.96 11.16
N TRP A 79 -5.53 0.69 10.74
CA TRP A 79 -6.42 -0.25 11.42
C TRP A 79 -6.03 -0.51 12.89
N LEU A 80 -4.72 -0.44 13.23
CA LEU A 80 -4.26 -0.53 14.61
C LEU A 80 -4.80 0.64 15.45
N VAL A 81 -4.67 1.85 14.92
CA VAL A 81 -5.19 3.05 15.58
C VAL A 81 -6.71 2.97 15.71
N HIS A 82 -7.40 2.56 14.65
CA HIS A 82 -8.85 2.34 14.68
C HIS A 82 -9.26 1.35 15.77
N TYR A 83 -8.54 0.21 15.87
CA TYR A 83 -8.81 -0.80 16.90
C TYR A 83 -8.67 -0.24 18.32
N PHE A 84 -7.57 0.49 18.59
CA PHE A 84 -7.34 1.08 19.91
C PHE A 84 -8.34 2.20 20.25
N LEU A 85 -8.66 3.08 19.32
CA LEU A 85 -9.63 4.15 19.53
C LEU A 85 -11.04 3.60 19.77
N LYS A 86 -11.43 2.57 19.03
CA LYS A 86 -12.72 1.90 19.19
C LYS A 86 -12.88 1.29 20.59
N THR A 87 -11.81 0.71 21.12
CA THR A 87 -11.85 0.02 22.43
C THR A 87 -11.66 0.96 23.62
N SER A 88 -10.96 2.09 23.45
CA SER A 88 -10.55 2.94 24.57
C SER A 88 -11.36 4.23 24.71
N VAL A 89 -11.66 4.90 23.61
CA VAL A 89 -12.13 6.29 23.67
C VAL A 89 -13.59 6.44 23.24
N TRP A 90 -13.99 5.77 22.16
CA TRP A 90 -15.25 6.03 21.49
C TRP A 90 -16.19 4.84 21.61
N GLN A 91 -16.77 4.67 22.79
CA GLN A 91 -17.66 3.53 23.08
C GLN A 91 -19.13 3.81 22.72
N SER A 92 -19.50 5.06 22.38
CA SER A 92 -20.85 5.40 21.94
C SER A 92 -21.11 4.95 20.50
N ALA A 93 -22.38 4.65 20.17
CA ALA A 93 -22.78 4.26 18.81
C ALA A 93 -22.42 5.34 17.77
N MET A 94 -22.61 6.62 18.12
CA MET A 94 -22.25 7.76 17.26
C MET A 94 -20.74 7.87 17.08
N GLY A 95 -19.97 7.67 18.15
CA GLY A 95 -18.51 7.66 18.09
C GLY A 95 -17.99 6.57 17.13
N HIS A 96 -18.54 5.37 17.19
CA HIS A 96 -18.19 4.30 16.27
C HIS A 96 -18.51 4.65 14.81
N ALA A 97 -19.67 5.26 14.54
CA ALA A 97 -20.04 5.67 13.18
C ALA A 97 -19.07 6.72 12.63
N ILE A 98 -18.74 7.75 13.40
CA ILE A 98 -17.79 8.80 12.99
C ILE A 98 -16.41 8.21 12.73
N LEU A 99 -15.89 7.37 13.65
CA LEU A 99 -14.59 6.71 13.48
C LEU A 99 -14.53 5.88 12.19
N THR A 100 -15.52 5.02 11.98
CA THR A 100 -15.59 4.17 10.79
C THR A 100 -15.64 5.01 9.51
N THR A 101 -16.37 6.12 9.52
CA THR A 101 -16.47 7.03 8.37
C THR A 101 -15.11 7.69 8.09
N ILE A 102 -14.42 8.20 9.12
CA ILE A 102 -13.10 8.83 8.95
C ILE A 102 -12.09 7.83 8.37
N PHE A 103 -11.99 6.63 8.95
CA PHE A 103 -11.07 5.62 8.44
C PHE A 103 -11.46 5.11 7.04
N GLY A 104 -12.75 5.08 6.72
CA GLY A 104 -13.22 4.79 5.36
C GLY A 104 -12.78 5.86 4.34
N LEU A 105 -12.88 7.14 4.68
CA LEU A 105 -12.39 8.23 3.83
C LEU A 105 -10.86 8.19 3.65
N LEU A 106 -10.12 7.92 4.71
CA LEU A 106 -8.66 7.75 4.63
C LEU A 106 -8.27 6.59 3.71
N GLU A 107 -8.99 5.47 3.75
CA GLU A 107 -8.77 4.34 2.84
C GLU A 107 -9.06 4.69 1.38
N ILE A 108 -10.07 5.53 1.11
CA ILE A 108 -10.34 6.04 -0.25
C ILE A 108 -9.19 6.91 -0.75
N ILE A 109 -8.66 7.81 0.10
CA ILE A 109 -7.51 8.68 -0.24
C ILE A 109 -6.29 7.82 -0.55
N ARG A 110 -5.98 6.84 0.31
CA ARG A 110 -4.87 5.90 0.09
C ARG A 110 -4.97 5.19 -1.26
N ARG A 111 -6.16 4.67 -1.60
CA ARG A 111 -6.38 3.99 -2.89
C ARG A 111 -6.27 4.94 -4.08
N PHE A 112 -6.67 6.19 -3.91
CA PHE A 112 -6.54 7.20 -4.96
C PHE A 112 -5.04 7.48 -5.25
N VAL A 113 -4.24 7.72 -4.21
CA VAL A 113 -2.79 7.93 -4.33
C VAL A 113 -2.11 6.70 -4.92
N TRP A 114 -2.44 5.50 -4.40
CA TRP A 114 -1.91 4.25 -4.91
C TRP A 114 -2.17 4.06 -6.42
N ASN A 115 -3.40 4.31 -6.86
CA ASN A 115 -3.78 4.14 -8.27
C ASN A 115 -3.03 5.10 -9.19
N PHE A 116 -2.73 6.31 -8.71
CA PHE A 116 -1.99 7.32 -9.45
C PHE A 116 -0.56 6.85 -9.80
N PHE A 117 0.17 6.32 -8.82
CA PHE A 117 1.53 5.82 -9.03
C PHE A 117 1.55 4.47 -9.77
N ARG A 118 0.53 3.65 -9.60
CA ARG A 118 0.37 2.43 -10.38
C ARG A 118 0.18 2.72 -11.87
N LEU A 119 -0.68 3.66 -12.22
CA LEU A 119 -0.88 4.07 -13.60
C LEU A 119 0.41 4.62 -14.23
N GLU A 120 1.19 5.38 -13.47
CA GLU A 120 2.51 5.84 -13.91
C GLU A 120 3.44 4.66 -14.22
N ASN A 121 3.50 3.68 -13.35
CA ASN A 121 4.32 2.49 -13.54
C ASN A 121 3.88 1.68 -14.77
N GLU A 122 2.59 1.47 -14.93
CA GLU A 122 2.03 0.80 -16.13
C GLU A 122 2.33 1.59 -17.41
N HIS A 123 2.21 2.90 -17.38
CA HIS A 123 2.52 3.76 -18.54
C HIS A 123 3.98 3.63 -18.97
N LEU A 124 4.92 3.69 -18.04
CA LEU A 124 6.36 3.56 -18.32
C LEU A 124 6.71 2.17 -18.85
N ASN A 125 6.14 1.12 -18.31
CA ASN A 125 6.36 -0.24 -18.77
C ASN A 125 5.77 -0.47 -20.17
N ASN A 126 4.56 0.00 -20.44
CA ASN A 126 3.91 -0.14 -21.75
C ASN A 126 4.58 0.70 -22.85
N CYS A 127 5.09 1.89 -22.53
CA CYS A 127 5.84 2.70 -23.50
C CYS A 127 7.11 1.99 -23.99
N GLY A 128 7.76 1.19 -23.13
CA GLY A 128 8.91 0.36 -23.51
C GLY A 128 8.54 -0.75 -24.50
N GLU A 129 7.44 -1.46 -24.26
CA GLU A 129 6.98 -2.56 -25.10
C GLU A 129 6.43 -2.07 -26.45
N PHE A 130 5.71 -0.97 -26.51
CA PHE A 130 5.24 -0.38 -27.77
C PHE A 130 6.38 0.07 -28.70
N ARG A 131 7.52 0.50 -28.16
CA ARG A 131 8.72 0.79 -28.97
C ARG A 131 9.27 -0.47 -29.63
N ALA A 132 9.35 -1.58 -28.90
CA ALA A 132 9.85 -2.85 -29.43
C ALA A 132 9.00 -3.38 -30.60
N VAL A 133 7.67 -3.18 -30.57
CA VAL A 133 6.77 -3.59 -31.66
C VAL A 133 6.83 -2.63 -32.86
N ARG A 134 7.21 -1.37 -32.66
CA ARG A 134 7.27 -0.37 -33.72
C ARG A 134 8.53 -0.45 -34.56
N ASP A 135 9.58 -1.08 -34.07
CA ASP A 135 10.87 -1.28 -34.76
C ASP A 135 10.93 -2.58 -35.59
N ILE A 136 9.82 -3.29 -35.77
CA ILE A 136 9.75 -4.32 -36.81
C ILE A 136 9.68 -3.59 -38.15
N SER A 137 10.84 -3.31 -38.71
CA SER A 137 10.96 -2.85 -40.07
C SER A 137 10.33 -3.91 -41.00
N ILE A 138 9.24 -3.55 -41.65
CA ILE A 138 8.70 -4.34 -42.76
C ILE A 138 9.77 -4.27 -43.84
N ALA A 139 10.65 -5.27 -43.93
CA ALA A 139 11.55 -5.42 -45.05
C ALA A 139 10.68 -5.60 -46.31
N PRO A 140 10.92 -4.84 -47.39
CA PRO A 140 10.19 -5.07 -48.61
C PRO A 140 10.45 -6.50 -49.07
N LEU A 141 9.40 -7.25 -49.34
CA LEU A 141 9.48 -8.54 -50.02
C LEU A 141 9.96 -8.26 -51.45
N GLU A 142 11.20 -8.60 -51.77
CA GLU A 142 11.68 -8.72 -53.14
C GLU A 142 11.10 -9.99 -53.79
#